data_3dd9ee5630b4c3125e4bc17541e72483
#
_entry.id   3dd9ee5630b4c3125e4bc17541e72483
#
_cell.length_a   1.000
_cell.length_b   1.000
_cell.length_c   1.000
_cell.angle_alpha   90.00
_cell.angle_beta   90.00
_cell.angle_gamma   90.00
#
_symmetry.space_group_name_H-M   'P 1'
#
loop_
_entity.id
_entity.type
_entity.pdbx_description
1 polymer ?
#
loop_
_entity_poly.entity_id
_entity_poly.type
_entity_poly.pdbx_seq_one_letter_code
_entity_poly.pdbx_strand_id
1 'polypeptide(L)'
;MPELPEVQTVVNDLNAASLIGIPIIAVRVFWPRTIAEPSSRLFCRRIKGQKFTGIRRRGKYLVFEVADGHTMLLHLRMSGRLHLVSTNVPRNKHEHVIFSFDDGRQLRFHDTRKFGRLHLLKDPYRILDRLGPEPLASGFTAKTLAEGLKHRKRLLKPLLLDQTFIAGLGNIYVDEALWEAKQHPCRPAASLSTSEIKVLHRTIRRVLKRGLKNLGTTLGTGKGNFYSVANRRGRNKDQLKVFRRTDLPCPRCKSPIERLIVGQRSTHICSNCQKV
;
A
#
# COMPACT_ATOMS: atom_id res chain seq x y z
N MET A 1 -2.00 7.87 0.33
CA MET A 1 -2.28 6.52 0.90
C MET A 1 -1.12 5.63 0.50
N PRO A 2 -0.49 4.91 1.42
CA PRO A 2 0.51 3.91 1.08
C PRO A 2 -0.07 2.82 0.18
N GLU A 3 0.60 2.54 -0.93
CA GLU A 3 0.29 1.48 -1.90
C GLU A 3 1.34 0.35 -1.75
N LEU A 4 1.36 -0.63 -2.63
CA LEU A 4 2.28 -1.78 -2.53
C LEU A 4 3.75 -1.38 -2.27
N PRO A 5 4.35 -0.45 -3.03
CA PRO A 5 5.77 -0.11 -2.81
C PRO A 5 6.03 0.52 -1.44
N GLU A 6 5.14 1.40 -0.97
CA GLU A 6 5.27 2.04 0.34
C GLU A 6 5.15 1.01 1.47
N VAL A 7 4.17 0.10 1.38
CA VAL A 7 3.97 -0.95 2.40
C VAL A 7 5.15 -1.93 2.41
N GLN A 8 5.68 -2.29 1.23
CA GLN A 8 6.86 -3.16 1.15
C GLN A 8 8.11 -2.49 1.74
N THR A 9 8.27 -1.17 1.52
CA THR A 9 9.37 -0.41 2.13
C THR A 9 9.30 -0.45 3.66
N VAL A 10 8.09 -0.32 4.23
CA VAL A 10 7.88 -0.46 5.68
C VAL A 10 8.26 -1.87 6.16
N VAL A 11 7.86 -2.92 5.45
CA VAL A 11 8.23 -4.31 5.79
C VAL A 11 9.75 -4.49 5.75
N ASN A 12 10.40 -3.99 4.71
CA ASN A 12 11.86 -4.09 4.58
C ASN A 12 12.59 -3.38 5.73
N ASP A 13 12.12 -2.18 6.12
CA ASP A 13 12.71 -1.45 7.25
C ASP A 13 12.51 -2.19 8.58
N LEU A 14 11.33 -2.78 8.82
CA LEU A 14 11.05 -3.54 10.05
C LEU A 14 11.92 -4.80 10.14
N ASN A 15 12.11 -5.52 9.03
CA ASN A 15 12.99 -6.68 8.98
C ASN A 15 14.47 -6.27 9.19
N ALA A 16 14.90 -5.18 8.56
CA ALA A 16 16.26 -4.65 8.75
C ALA A 16 16.51 -4.15 10.18
N ALA A 17 15.46 -3.72 10.88
CA ALA A 17 15.53 -3.30 12.29
C ALA A 17 15.58 -4.48 13.28
N SER A 18 15.56 -5.73 12.79
CA SER A 18 15.69 -6.95 13.61
C SER A 18 14.68 -7.01 14.77
N LEU A 19 13.39 -6.74 14.46
CA LEU A 19 12.32 -6.82 15.47
C LEU A 19 11.81 -8.25 15.70
N ILE A 20 12.14 -9.18 14.81
CA ILE A 20 11.75 -10.58 14.91
C ILE A 20 12.45 -11.22 16.10
N GLY A 21 11.69 -11.95 16.91
CA GLY A 21 12.19 -12.68 18.07
C GLY A 21 12.26 -11.87 19.36
N ILE A 22 12.10 -10.53 19.32
CA ILE A 22 12.18 -9.68 20.52
C ILE A 22 10.82 -9.70 21.25
N PRO A 23 10.81 -9.96 22.58
CA PRO A 23 9.59 -9.97 23.37
C PRO A 23 8.89 -8.60 23.41
N ILE A 24 7.58 -8.61 23.30
CA ILE A 24 6.71 -7.43 23.46
C ILE A 24 6.29 -7.37 24.91
N ILE A 25 6.93 -6.52 25.72
CA ILE A 25 6.68 -6.42 27.16
C ILE A 25 5.41 -5.63 27.51
N ALA A 26 4.98 -4.73 26.64
CA ALA A 26 3.74 -3.97 26.83
C ALA A 26 3.10 -3.56 25.50
N VAL A 27 1.75 -3.45 25.51
CA VAL A 27 0.99 -2.85 24.40
C VAL A 27 0.01 -1.84 24.99
N ARG A 28 0.01 -0.61 24.42
CA ARG A 28 -0.93 0.44 24.83
C ARG A 28 -1.75 0.89 23.61
N VAL A 29 -3.07 0.94 23.78
CA VAL A 29 -4.02 1.41 22.76
C VAL A 29 -4.67 2.70 23.26
N PHE A 30 -4.39 3.82 22.60
CA PHE A 30 -4.93 5.15 22.94
C PHE A 30 -6.20 5.50 22.13
N TRP A 31 -6.45 4.80 21.04
CA TRP A 31 -7.68 4.93 20.24
C TRP A 31 -8.26 3.54 19.95
N PRO A 32 -9.23 3.07 20.77
CA PRO A 32 -9.75 1.69 20.66
C PRO A 32 -10.25 1.29 19.29
N ARG A 33 -10.87 2.22 18.54
CA ARG A 33 -11.36 1.97 17.18
C ARG A 33 -10.26 1.63 16.16
N THR A 34 -8.98 1.83 16.50
CA THR A 34 -7.85 1.37 15.66
C THR A 34 -7.76 -0.16 15.64
N ILE A 35 -8.16 -0.81 16.71
CA ILE A 35 -8.26 -2.28 16.76
C ILE A 35 -9.62 -2.67 16.20
N ALA A 36 -9.62 -3.33 15.04
CA ALA A 36 -10.85 -3.82 14.40
C ALA A 36 -11.36 -5.09 15.09
N GLU A 37 -10.44 -5.97 15.46
CA GLU A 37 -10.69 -7.21 16.21
C GLU A 37 -9.38 -7.78 16.79
N PRO A 38 -9.48 -8.45 17.95
CA PRO A 38 -10.62 -8.49 18.88
C PRO A 38 -10.83 -7.13 19.58
N SER A 39 -11.52 -7.09 20.72
CA SER A 39 -11.56 -5.85 21.52
C SER A 39 -10.14 -5.38 21.88
N SER A 40 -9.95 -4.07 22.04
CA SER A 40 -8.62 -3.50 22.35
C SER A 40 -8.01 -4.08 23.63
N ARG A 41 -8.84 -4.37 24.65
CA ARG A 41 -8.39 -5.02 25.90
C ARG A 41 -7.85 -6.42 25.63
N LEU A 42 -8.57 -7.22 24.85
CA LEU A 42 -8.16 -8.58 24.51
C LEU A 42 -6.95 -8.59 23.58
N PHE A 43 -6.86 -7.66 22.65
CA PHE A 43 -5.70 -7.43 21.79
C PHE A 43 -4.43 -7.19 22.64
N CYS A 44 -4.47 -6.24 23.58
CA CYS A 44 -3.33 -5.94 24.45
C CYS A 44 -2.89 -7.15 25.26
N ARG A 45 -3.87 -7.88 25.84
CA ARG A 45 -3.59 -9.08 26.66
C ARG A 45 -2.94 -10.20 25.86
N ARG A 46 -3.38 -10.44 24.61
CA ARG A 46 -2.84 -11.51 23.76
C ARG A 46 -1.45 -11.19 23.22
N ILE A 47 -1.17 -9.94 22.89
CA ILE A 47 0.11 -9.54 22.32
C ILE A 47 1.20 -9.36 23.38
N LYS A 48 0.83 -8.98 24.61
CA LYS A 48 1.80 -8.86 25.71
C LYS A 48 2.45 -10.20 26.01
N GLY A 49 3.78 -10.21 26.10
CA GLY A 49 4.61 -11.39 26.30
C GLY A 49 4.90 -12.19 25.01
N GLN A 50 4.27 -11.83 23.89
CA GLN A 50 4.52 -12.47 22.60
C GLN A 50 5.71 -11.84 21.87
N LYS A 51 6.13 -12.47 20.79
CA LYS A 51 7.13 -11.97 19.85
C LYS A 51 6.64 -12.13 18.42
N PHE A 52 7.10 -11.27 17.54
CA PHE A 52 6.90 -11.48 16.11
C PHE A 52 7.90 -12.53 15.60
N THR A 53 7.40 -13.50 14.83
CA THR A 53 8.20 -14.56 14.21
C THR A 53 8.41 -14.31 12.72
N GLY A 54 7.61 -13.44 12.12
CA GLY A 54 7.73 -13.05 10.73
C GLY A 54 7.02 -11.73 10.45
N ILE A 55 7.57 -10.96 9.50
CA ILE A 55 6.95 -9.72 9.02
C ILE A 55 6.98 -9.74 7.49
N ARG A 56 5.81 -9.72 6.87
CA ARG A 56 5.66 -9.74 5.40
C ARG A 56 4.55 -8.81 4.93
N ARG A 57 4.35 -8.71 3.63
CA ARG A 57 3.29 -7.92 3.00
C ARG A 57 2.31 -8.83 2.22
N ARG A 58 1.04 -8.46 2.23
CA ARG A 58 0.04 -8.96 1.29
C ARG A 58 -0.85 -7.78 0.83
N GLY A 59 -0.84 -7.47 -0.45
CA GLY A 59 -1.51 -6.27 -0.99
C GLY A 59 -1.01 -5.00 -0.30
N LYS A 60 -1.90 -4.31 0.40
CA LYS A 60 -1.59 -3.11 1.20
C LYS A 60 -1.59 -3.39 2.72
N TYR A 61 -1.57 -4.66 3.12
CA TYR A 61 -1.46 -5.08 4.51
C TYR A 61 -0.02 -5.40 4.88
N LEU A 62 0.41 -4.91 6.05
CA LEU A 62 1.51 -5.51 6.79
C LEU A 62 0.96 -6.73 7.54
N VAL A 63 1.68 -7.82 7.49
CA VAL A 63 1.32 -9.11 8.11
C VAL A 63 2.43 -9.46 9.09
N PHE A 64 2.11 -9.49 10.38
CA PHE A 64 3.00 -9.86 11.45
C PHE A 64 2.57 -11.24 11.98
N GLU A 65 3.43 -12.20 11.87
CA GLU A 65 3.24 -13.53 12.46
C GLU A 65 3.62 -13.48 13.94
N VAL A 66 2.77 -14.01 14.82
CA VAL A 66 2.96 -13.98 16.27
C VAL A 66 3.25 -15.38 16.76
N ALA A 67 4.10 -15.52 17.77
CA ALA A 67 4.61 -16.81 18.24
C ALA A 67 3.52 -17.77 18.76
N ASP A 68 2.38 -17.25 19.20
CA ASP A 68 1.23 -18.05 19.67
C ASP A 68 0.31 -18.53 18.51
N GLY A 69 0.75 -18.38 17.26
CA GLY A 69 -0.01 -18.77 16.06
C GLY A 69 -1.05 -17.76 15.59
N HIS A 70 -1.20 -16.61 16.26
CA HIS A 70 -2.00 -15.51 15.71
C HIS A 70 -1.23 -14.76 14.62
N THR A 71 -1.99 -14.10 13.76
CA THR A 71 -1.46 -13.14 12.77
C THR A 71 -2.04 -11.76 13.05
N MET A 72 -1.17 -10.76 13.18
CA MET A 72 -1.61 -9.37 13.25
C MET A 72 -1.53 -8.76 11.84
N LEU A 73 -2.67 -8.26 11.35
CA LEU A 73 -2.78 -7.52 10.10
C LEU A 73 -2.88 -6.03 10.38
N LEU A 74 -2.04 -5.22 9.76
CA LEU A 74 -2.12 -3.76 9.83
C LEU A 74 -2.34 -3.17 8.44
N HIS A 75 -3.44 -2.41 8.27
CA HIS A 75 -3.69 -1.61 7.08
C HIS A 75 -3.48 -0.12 7.40
N LEU A 76 -2.48 0.50 6.79
CA LEU A 76 -2.10 1.90 7.05
C LEU A 76 -3.16 2.91 6.57
N ARG A 77 -4.03 2.53 5.64
CA ARG A 77 -5.02 3.42 5.02
C ARG A 77 -4.36 4.68 4.43
N MET A 78 -4.84 5.89 4.77
CA MET A 78 -4.42 7.12 4.08
C MET A 78 -3.25 7.83 4.74
N SER A 79 -3.19 7.87 6.06
CA SER A 79 -2.19 8.62 6.83
C SER A 79 -1.47 7.80 7.91
N GLY A 80 -1.78 6.50 7.98
CA GLY A 80 -1.13 5.59 8.91
C GLY A 80 0.35 5.42 8.60
N ARG A 81 1.18 5.41 9.64
CA ARG A 81 2.62 5.19 9.60
C ARG A 81 3.08 4.40 10.81
N LEU A 82 4.20 3.72 10.67
CA LEU A 82 4.90 3.09 11.77
C LEU A 82 6.20 3.86 12.04
N HIS A 83 6.47 4.12 13.32
CA HIS A 83 7.73 4.67 13.80
C HIS A 83 8.36 3.69 14.77
N LEU A 84 9.64 3.43 14.59
CA LEU A 84 10.46 2.69 15.55
C LEU A 84 11.35 3.68 16.28
N VAL A 85 11.14 3.83 17.57
CA VAL A 85 11.82 4.84 18.41
C VAL A 85 12.21 4.24 19.75
N SER A 86 13.12 4.91 20.48
CA SER A 86 13.40 4.59 21.89
C SER A 86 12.18 4.91 22.78
N THR A 87 12.05 4.17 23.89
CA THR A 87 11.02 4.41 24.91
C THR A 87 11.07 5.82 25.49
N ASN A 88 12.24 6.45 25.50
CA ASN A 88 12.46 7.82 26.03
C ASN A 88 11.86 8.93 25.17
N VAL A 89 11.49 8.64 23.92
CA VAL A 89 10.89 9.63 23.03
C VAL A 89 9.45 9.94 23.51
N PRO A 90 9.07 11.21 23.74
CA PRO A 90 7.72 11.55 24.13
C PRO A 90 6.68 11.09 23.11
N ARG A 91 5.50 10.65 23.60
CA ARG A 91 4.40 10.22 22.75
C ARG A 91 3.77 11.41 22.01
N ASN A 92 3.54 11.26 20.71
CA ASN A 92 2.74 12.19 19.93
C ASN A 92 1.23 11.87 20.07
N LYS A 93 0.37 12.90 20.07
CA LYS A 93 -1.09 12.76 20.21
C LYS A 93 -1.75 11.87 19.15
N HIS A 94 -1.11 11.69 18.01
CA HIS A 94 -1.60 10.85 16.90
C HIS A 94 -1.04 9.42 16.91
N GLU A 95 -0.26 9.05 17.91
CA GLU A 95 0.19 7.68 18.12
C GLU A 95 -0.88 6.90 18.89
N HIS A 96 -1.55 5.99 18.18
CA HIS A 96 -2.76 5.33 18.67
C HIS A 96 -2.53 3.93 19.22
N VAL A 97 -1.47 3.25 18.79
CA VAL A 97 -1.04 1.95 19.32
C VAL A 97 0.47 1.97 19.48
N ILE A 98 0.95 1.52 20.64
CA ILE A 98 2.37 1.46 20.96
C ILE A 98 2.68 0.03 21.45
N PHE A 99 3.63 -0.62 20.78
CA PHE A 99 4.23 -1.87 21.20
C PHE A 99 5.60 -1.56 21.82
N SER A 100 5.81 -1.90 23.09
CA SER A 100 7.11 -1.75 23.76
C SER A 100 7.82 -3.09 23.78
N PHE A 101 9.06 -3.10 23.31
CA PHE A 101 9.91 -4.29 23.24
C PHE A 101 10.88 -4.33 24.43
N ASP A 102 11.37 -5.52 24.74
CA ASP A 102 12.29 -5.77 25.85
C ASP A 102 13.66 -5.10 25.67
N ASP A 103 14.04 -4.78 24.44
CA ASP A 103 15.28 -4.09 24.10
C ASP A 103 15.20 -2.54 24.22
N GLY A 104 14.15 -2.01 24.82
CA GLY A 104 13.97 -0.55 25.02
C GLY A 104 13.44 0.22 23.81
N ARG A 105 13.07 -0.48 22.71
CA ARG A 105 12.45 0.15 21.54
C ARG A 105 10.92 0.10 21.62
N GLN A 106 10.29 0.99 20.86
CA GLN A 106 8.85 1.02 20.67
C GLN A 106 8.50 1.11 19.20
N LEU A 107 7.60 0.22 18.75
CA LEU A 107 6.93 0.35 17.45
C LEU A 107 5.61 1.09 17.68
N ARG A 108 5.49 2.28 17.10
CA ARG A 108 4.35 3.18 17.30
C ARG A 108 3.55 3.33 16.02
N PHE A 109 2.25 3.08 16.10
CA PHE A 109 1.33 3.34 14.99
C PHE A 109 0.75 4.74 15.12
N HIS A 110 1.17 5.62 14.20
CA HIS A 110 0.73 7.00 14.08
C HIS A 110 -0.29 7.14 12.94
N ASP A 111 -1.43 7.80 13.19
CA ASP A 111 -2.43 8.07 12.15
C ASP A 111 -3.27 9.31 12.47
N THR A 112 -3.02 10.43 11.76
CA THR A 112 -3.73 11.69 11.96
C THR A 112 -5.22 11.61 11.63
N ARG A 113 -5.62 10.74 10.70
CA ARG A 113 -7.00 10.59 10.23
C ARG A 113 -7.77 9.46 10.93
N LYS A 114 -7.11 8.63 11.73
CA LYS A 114 -7.70 7.51 12.49
C LYS A 114 -8.40 6.45 11.62
N PHE A 115 -7.98 6.27 10.37
CA PHE A 115 -8.57 5.30 9.44
C PHE A 115 -7.85 3.95 9.43
N GLY A 116 -6.61 3.90 9.89
CA GLY A 116 -5.83 2.68 9.96
C GLY A 116 -6.47 1.65 10.89
N ARG A 117 -6.27 0.37 10.59
CA ARG A 117 -6.89 -0.73 11.32
C ARG A 117 -5.91 -1.86 11.57
N LEU A 118 -5.95 -2.38 12.79
CA LEU A 118 -5.24 -3.59 13.21
C LEU A 118 -6.26 -4.69 13.48
N HIS A 119 -5.94 -5.90 13.03
CA HIS A 119 -6.66 -7.13 13.32
C HIS A 119 -5.68 -8.12 13.93
N LEU A 120 -6.09 -8.87 14.95
CA LEU A 120 -5.33 -9.99 15.50
C LEU A 120 -6.16 -11.27 15.36
N LEU A 121 -5.76 -12.17 14.50
CA LEU A 121 -6.55 -13.27 13.99
C LEU A 121 -5.83 -14.61 14.15
N LYS A 122 -6.58 -15.68 14.45
CA LYS A 122 -6.09 -17.05 14.27
C LYS A 122 -6.11 -17.45 12.80
N ASP A 123 -7.15 -17.05 12.08
CA ASP A 123 -7.27 -17.25 10.64
C ASP A 123 -7.22 -15.90 9.89
N PRO A 124 -6.05 -15.49 9.36
CA PRO A 124 -5.90 -14.26 8.58
C PRO A 124 -6.49 -14.39 7.16
N TYR A 125 -6.69 -15.61 6.66
CA TYR A 125 -7.08 -15.88 5.28
C TYR A 125 -8.49 -15.39 5.00
N ARG A 126 -9.39 -15.34 5.98
CA ARG A 126 -10.71 -14.71 5.84
C ARG A 126 -10.68 -13.24 5.35
N ILE A 127 -9.54 -12.54 5.52
CA ILE A 127 -9.30 -11.20 4.98
C ILE A 127 -8.40 -11.27 3.75
N LEU A 128 -7.31 -12.04 3.83
CA LEU A 128 -6.27 -12.04 2.80
C LEU A 128 -6.68 -12.75 1.51
N ASP A 129 -7.55 -13.76 1.56
CA ASP A 129 -8.01 -14.50 0.38
C ASP A 129 -9.03 -13.71 -0.46
N ARG A 130 -9.61 -12.66 0.13
CA ARG A 130 -10.42 -11.71 -0.65
C ARG A 130 -9.60 -10.82 -1.59
N LEU A 131 -8.29 -10.80 -1.41
CA LEU A 131 -7.40 -9.98 -2.23
C LEU A 131 -7.06 -10.72 -3.53
N GLY A 132 -7.15 -10.01 -4.63
CA GLY A 132 -6.68 -10.47 -5.93
C GLY A 132 -5.19 -10.84 -5.96
N PRO A 133 -4.67 -11.29 -7.09
CA PRO A 133 -3.27 -11.70 -7.24
C PRO A 133 -2.30 -10.57 -6.91
N GLU A 134 -1.12 -10.95 -6.42
CA GLU A 134 0.01 -10.04 -6.24
C GLU A 134 0.63 -9.69 -7.60
N PRO A 135 0.66 -8.42 -8.01
CA PRO A 135 1.10 -8.05 -9.36
C PRO A 135 2.59 -8.30 -9.64
N LEU A 136 3.38 -8.52 -8.60
CA LEU A 136 4.81 -8.84 -8.74
C LEU A 136 5.14 -10.32 -8.58
N ALA A 137 4.17 -11.16 -8.17
CA ALA A 137 4.36 -12.61 -8.09
C ALA A 137 4.55 -13.23 -9.48
N SER A 138 5.15 -14.41 -9.53
CA SER A 138 5.36 -15.17 -10.77
C SER A 138 4.03 -15.63 -11.41
N GLY A 139 3.04 -15.99 -10.58
CA GLY A 139 1.71 -16.39 -11.03
C GLY A 139 0.85 -15.27 -11.64
N PHE A 140 1.21 -13.99 -11.46
CA PHE A 140 0.53 -12.89 -12.14
C PHE A 140 1.11 -12.71 -13.54
N THR A 141 0.53 -13.38 -14.52
CA THR A 141 0.93 -13.37 -15.93
C THR A 141 0.01 -12.49 -16.79
N ALA A 142 0.43 -12.18 -18.01
CA ALA A 142 -0.45 -11.51 -18.97
C ALA A 142 -1.71 -12.35 -19.30
N LYS A 143 -1.61 -13.68 -19.26
CA LYS A 143 -2.75 -14.60 -19.42
C LYS A 143 -3.73 -14.46 -18.24
N THR A 144 -3.24 -14.49 -17.00
CA THR A 144 -4.07 -14.29 -15.80
C THR A 144 -4.78 -12.93 -15.83
N LEU A 145 -4.07 -11.88 -16.26
CA LEU A 145 -4.67 -10.53 -16.41
C LEU A 145 -5.75 -10.55 -17.51
N ALA A 146 -5.50 -11.19 -18.65
CA ALA A 146 -6.45 -11.30 -19.76
C ALA A 146 -7.75 -12.02 -19.33
N GLU A 147 -7.62 -13.15 -18.65
CA GLU A 147 -8.76 -13.89 -18.09
C GLU A 147 -9.57 -13.02 -17.12
N GLY A 148 -8.89 -12.27 -16.27
CA GLY A 148 -9.54 -11.36 -15.34
C GLY A 148 -10.24 -10.18 -16.01
N LEU A 149 -9.78 -9.70 -17.17
CA LEU A 149 -10.39 -8.58 -17.91
C LEU A 149 -11.55 -9.04 -18.82
N LYS A 150 -11.50 -10.25 -19.29
CA LYS A 150 -12.38 -10.85 -20.28
C LYS A 150 -13.84 -10.68 -19.95
N HIS A 151 -14.73 -10.28 -20.01
CA HIS A 151 -16.14 -10.14 -19.63
C HIS A 151 -16.41 -9.01 -18.62
N ARG A 152 -15.42 -8.16 -18.29
CA ARG A 152 -15.64 -7.09 -17.36
C ARG A 152 -15.99 -5.78 -18.08
N LYS A 153 -17.26 -5.37 -17.98
CA LYS A 153 -17.75 -4.11 -18.56
C LYS A 153 -17.32 -2.86 -17.76
N ARG A 154 -16.76 -3.04 -16.55
CA ARG A 154 -16.26 -1.92 -15.71
C ARG A 154 -15.17 -1.15 -16.43
N LEU A 155 -15.09 0.16 -16.14
CA LEU A 155 -14.00 0.99 -16.61
C LEU A 155 -12.65 0.48 -16.07
N LEU A 156 -11.61 0.62 -16.87
CA LEU A 156 -10.30 0.05 -16.60
C LEU A 156 -9.69 0.55 -15.29
N LYS A 157 -9.68 1.87 -15.05
CA LYS A 157 -9.10 2.40 -13.82
C LYS A 157 -9.81 1.95 -12.54
N PRO A 158 -11.14 2.07 -12.40
CA PRO A 158 -11.85 1.56 -11.23
C PRO A 158 -11.62 0.07 -10.98
N LEU A 159 -11.50 -0.73 -12.05
CA LEU A 159 -11.20 -2.16 -11.93
C LEU A 159 -9.78 -2.39 -11.40
N LEU A 160 -8.77 -1.70 -11.91
CA LEU A 160 -7.38 -1.82 -11.45
C LEU A 160 -7.18 -1.33 -10.01
N LEU A 161 -8.04 -0.44 -9.51
CA LEU A 161 -8.04 0.01 -8.11
C LEU A 161 -8.69 -0.97 -7.15
N ASP A 162 -9.49 -1.91 -7.66
CA ASP A 162 -10.18 -2.93 -6.87
C ASP A 162 -9.18 -3.96 -6.33
N GLN A 163 -9.03 -3.99 -5.01
CA GLN A 163 -8.06 -4.88 -4.37
C GLN A 163 -8.42 -6.36 -4.48
N THR A 164 -9.67 -6.68 -4.84
CA THR A 164 -10.10 -8.06 -5.13
C THR A 164 -9.71 -8.48 -6.56
N PHE A 165 -9.47 -7.51 -7.44
CA PHE A 165 -9.03 -7.75 -8.80
C PHE A 165 -7.50 -7.85 -8.92
N ILE A 166 -6.77 -6.87 -8.38
CA ILE A 166 -5.31 -6.86 -8.27
C ILE A 166 -4.93 -6.23 -6.93
N ALA A 167 -4.21 -6.97 -6.09
CA ALA A 167 -3.80 -6.46 -4.80
C ALA A 167 -2.68 -5.43 -4.90
N GLY A 168 -2.70 -4.41 -4.05
CA GLY A 168 -1.59 -3.49 -3.86
C GLY A 168 -1.57 -2.25 -4.76
N LEU A 169 -2.23 -2.25 -5.92
CA LEU A 169 -2.35 -1.07 -6.77
C LEU A 169 -3.22 0.00 -6.12
N GLY A 170 -2.83 1.26 -6.27
CA GLY A 170 -3.62 2.41 -5.87
C GLY A 170 -3.53 3.52 -6.90
N ASN A 171 -3.95 4.72 -6.52
CA ASN A 171 -4.18 5.81 -7.46
C ASN A 171 -2.92 6.29 -8.18
N ILE A 172 -1.76 6.26 -7.48
CA ILE A 172 -0.48 6.68 -8.06
C ILE A 172 -0.06 5.70 -9.16
N TYR A 173 0.06 4.44 -8.79
CA TYR A 173 0.64 3.45 -9.71
C TYR A 173 -0.33 3.02 -10.81
N VAL A 174 -1.66 3.18 -10.62
CA VAL A 174 -2.64 2.97 -11.70
C VAL A 174 -2.55 4.07 -12.75
N ASP A 175 -2.50 5.36 -12.36
CA ASP A 175 -2.37 6.45 -13.34
C ASP A 175 -1.07 6.32 -14.13
N GLU A 176 0.05 6.03 -13.47
CA GLU A 176 1.35 5.83 -14.10
C GLU A 176 1.36 4.62 -15.05
N ALA A 177 0.76 3.50 -14.64
CA ALA A 177 0.70 2.28 -15.46
C ALA A 177 -0.16 2.50 -16.71
N LEU A 178 -1.30 3.15 -16.58
CA LEU A 178 -2.21 3.45 -17.70
C LEU A 178 -1.55 4.43 -18.69
N TRP A 179 -0.89 5.48 -18.20
CA TRP A 179 -0.15 6.38 -19.09
C TRP A 179 0.99 5.66 -19.82
N GLU A 180 1.76 4.87 -19.11
CA GLU A 180 2.88 4.13 -19.72
C GLU A 180 2.39 3.11 -20.75
N ALA A 181 1.22 2.47 -20.50
CA ALA A 181 0.56 1.55 -21.41
C ALA A 181 -0.23 2.23 -22.54
N LYS A 182 -0.33 3.57 -22.55
CA LYS A 182 -1.18 4.35 -23.48
C LYS A 182 -2.67 3.94 -23.42
N GLN A 183 -3.17 3.54 -22.24
CA GLN A 183 -4.55 3.13 -22.07
C GLN A 183 -5.37 4.24 -21.39
N HIS A 184 -6.50 4.60 -21.98
CA HIS A 184 -7.41 5.57 -21.36
C HIS A 184 -8.10 4.95 -20.13
N PRO A 185 -8.19 5.66 -18.99
CA PRO A 185 -8.75 5.10 -17.74
C PRO A 185 -10.24 4.75 -17.83
N CYS A 186 -10.96 5.36 -18.77
CA CYS A 186 -12.39 5.13 -19.01
C CYS A 186 -12.69 4.05 -20.06
N ARG A 187 -11.69 3.40 -20.64
CA ARG A 187 -11.95 2.26 -21.54
C ARG A 187 -12.62 1.12 -20.78
N PRO A 188 -13.63 0.46 -21.35
CA PRO A 188 -14.14 -0.80 -20.81
C PRO A 188 -13.01 -1.83 -20.69
N ALA A 189 -12.91 -2.53 -19.58
CA ALA A 189 -11.80 -3.46 -19.35
C ALA A 189 -11.75 -4.59 -20.38
N ALA A 190 -12.93 -5.09 -20.83
CA ALA A 190 -13.03 -6.13 -21.85
C ALA A 190 -12.69 -5.68 -23.28
N SER A 191 -12.52 -4.35 -23.52
CA SER A 191 -12.20 -3.85 -24.86
C SER A 191 -10.72 -3.93 -25.23
N LEU A 192 -9.84 -4.31 -24.27
CA LEU A 192 -8.42 -4.36 -24.52
C LEU A 192 -8.07 -5.59 -25.39
N SER A 193 -7.29 -5.36 -26.43
CA SER A 193 -6.71 -6.44 -27.24
C SER A 193 -5.64 -7.22 -26.47
N THR A 194 -5.31 -8.42 -26.92
CA THR A 194 -4.25 -9.25 -26.32
C THR A 194 -2.90 -8.53 -26.26
N SER A 195 -2.56 -7.73 -27.27
CA SER A 195 -1.33 -6.94 -27.32
C SER A 195 -1.34 -5.85 -26.26
N GLU A 196 -2.44 -5.11 -26.12
CA GLU A 196 -2.61 -4.07 -25.09
C GLU A 196 -2.56 -4.67 -23.68
N ILE A 197 -3.14 -5.82 -23.44
CA ILE A 197 -3.08 -6.52 -22.16
C ILE A 197 -1.64 -6.92 -21.82
N LYS A 198 -0.86 -7.44 -22.78
CA LYS A 198 0.57 -7.73 -22.57
C LYS A 198 1.36 -6.48 -22.22
N VAL A 199 1.07 -5.35 -22.86
CA VAL A 199 1.70 -4.06 -22.54
C VAL A 199 1.28 -3.61 -21.15
N LEU A 200 0.00 -3.59 -20.82
CA LEU A 200 -0.52 -3.19 -19.51
C LEU A 200 0.07 -4.05 -18.37
N HIS A 201 0.13 -5.36 -18.54
CA HIS A 201 0.78 -6.25 -17.58
C HIS A 201 2.25 -5.86 -17.32
N ARG A 202 3.03 -5.62 -18.38
CA ARG A 202 4.44 -5.22 -18.26
C ARG A 202 4.58 -3.87 -17.57
N THR A 203 3.72 -2.90 -17.90
CA THR A 203 3.80 -1.55 -17.33
C THR A 203 3.40 -1.55 -15.86
N ILE A 204 2.36 -2.27 -15.45
CA ILE A 204 2.00 -2.45 -14.02
C ILE A 204 3.22 -2.94 -13.23
N ARG A 205 3.87 -3.99 -13.68
CA ARG A 205 5.05 -4.55 -13.01
C ARG A 205 6.23 -3.56 -13.01
N ARG A 206 6.45 -2.84 -14.10
CA ARG A 206 7.54 -1.86 -14.24
C ARG A 206 7.37 -0.68 -13.28
N VAL A 207 6.19 -0.07 -13.23
CA VAL A 207 5.95 1.09 -12.35
C VAL A 207 6.03 0.71 -10.88
N LEU A 208 5.55 -0.48 -10.50
CA LEU A 208 5.67 -0.99 -9.14
C LEU A 208 7.13 -1.29 -8.76
N LYS A 209 7.90 -1.95 -9.64
CA LYS A 209 9.33 -2.20 -9.40
C LYS A 209 10.12 -0.89 -9.26
N ARG A 210 9.81 0.12 -10.11
CA ARG A 210 10.39 1.46 -9.99
C ARG A 210 10.03 2.11 -8.65
N GLY A 211 8.76 2.01 -8.22
CA GLY A 211 8.32 2.48 -6.91
C GLY A 211 9.09 1.82 -5.76
N LEU A 212 9.28 0.50 -5.81
CA LEU A 212 10.07 -0.25 -4.82
C LEU A 212 11.54 0.20 -4.78
N LYS A 213 12.19 0.31 -5.95
CA LYS A 213 13.59 0.78 -6.04
C LYS A 213 13.76 2.18 -5.42
N ASN A 214 12.73 3.03 -5.52
CA ASN A 214 12.73 4.39 -5.01
C ASN A 214 12.12 4.51 -3.60
N LEU A 215 11.95 3.43 -2.86
CA LEU A 215 11.39 3.41 -1.49
C LEU A 215 9.96 3.98 -1.39
N GLY A 216 9.18 3.87 -2.47
CA GLY A 216 7.83 4.44 -2.56
C GLY A 216 7.81 5.92 -2.92
N THR A 217 6.63 6.54 -2.78
CA THR A 217 6.33 7.91 -3.21
C THR A 217 6.00 8.80 -2.02
N THR A 218 6.83 9.80 -1.73
CA THR A 218 6.52 10.91 -0.79
C THR A 218 6.16 12.14 -1.61
N LEU A 219 4.90 12.62 -1.53
CA LEU A 219 4.36 13.64 -2.43
C LEU A 219 4.57 15.09 -1.96
N GLY A 220 5.01 15.31 -0.75
CA GLY A 220 5.19 16.65 -0.19
C GLY A 220 6.07 16.64 1.05
N THR A 221 6.17 17.79 1.74
CA THR A 221 7.01 17.98 2.93
C THR A 221 6.25 17.84 4.26
N GLY A 222 4.90 17.85 4.21
CA GLY A 222 4.07 17.85 5.43
C GLY A 222 4.04 16.51 6.16
N LYS A 223 3.71 16.54 7.46
CA LYS A 223 3.61 15.38 8.36
C LYS A 223 2.58 14.31 7.94
N GLY A 224 1.69 14.60 6.98
CA GLY A 224 0.72 13.65 6.43
C GLY A 224 1.25 12.77 5.27
N ASN A 225 2.48 12.98 4.83
CA ASN A 225 3.08 12.23 3.73
C ASN A 225 3.67 10.90 4.19
N PHE A 226 3.92 10.01 3.23
CA PHE A 226 4.61 8.75 3.49
C PHE A 226 6.08 9.01 3.87
N TYR A 227 6.50 8.34 4.93
CA TYR A 227 7.88 8.13 5.35
C TYR A 227 8.01 6.66 5.77
N SER A 228 9.16 6.06 5.54
CA SER A 228 9.45 4.72 5.99
C SER A 228 9.65 4.65 7.51
N VAL A 229 9.76 3.45 8.08
CA VAL A 229 10.01 3.28 9.54
C VAL A 229 11.36 3.90 9.94
N ALA A 230 12.35 3.80 9.07
CA ALA A 230 13.66 4.45 9.24
C ALA A 230 13.63 5.97 8.91
N ASN A 231 12.44 6.59 8.88
CA ASN A 231 12.21 8.00 8.58
C ASN A 231 12.78 8.47 7.22
N ARG A 232 12.93 7.55 6.26
CA ARG A 232 13.39 7.85 4.90
C ARG A 232 12.22 8.27 4.03
N ARG A 233 12.45 9.25 3.15
CA ARG A 233 11.47 9.70 2.15
C ARG A 233 11.47 8.75 0.95
N GLY A 234 10.29 8.44 0.45
CA GLY A 234 10.16 7.81 -0.87
C GLY A 234 10.56 8.79 -1.99
N ARG A 235 11.45 8.36 -2.87
CA ARG A 235 12.04 9.16 -3.95
C ARG A 235 11.34 9.01 -5.30
N ASN A 236 10.26 8.22 -5.35
CA ASN A 236 9.57 7.95 -6.62
C ASN A 236 8.79 9.16 -7.17
N LYS A 237 8.61 10.23 -6.39
CA LYS A 237 7.93 11.46 -6.83
C LYS A 237 8.55 12.03 -8.11
N ASP A 238 9.88 12.07 -8.21
CA ASP A 238 10.60 12.65 -9.33
C ASP A 238 10.56 11.76 -10.59
N GLN A 239 10.07 10.53 -10.45
CA GLN A 239 9.89 9.58 -11.55
C GLN A 239 8.45 9.56 -12.09
N LEU A 240 7.53 10.30 -11.46
CA LEU A 240 6.12 10.35 -11.90
C LEU A 240 5.99 11.09 -13.23
N LYS A 241 5.17 10.54 -14.12
CA LYS A 241 4.96 11.03 -15.49
C LYS A 241 3.65 11.80 -15.63
N VAL A 242 2.61 11.40 -14.91
CA VAL A 242 1.29 12.05 -14.95
C VAL A 242 0.72 12.35 -13.58
N PHE A 243 0.93 11.51 -12.58
CA PHE A 243 0.29 11.67 -11.29
C PHE A 243 0.70 12.99 -10.60
N ARG A 244 -0.29 13.86 -10.31
CA ARG A 244 -0.11 15.22 -9.77
C ARG A 244 0.76 16.13 -10.65
N ARG A 245 0.66 15.97 -11.95
CA ARG A 245 1.36 16.80 -12.93
C ARG A 245 0.39 17.57 -13.84
N THR A 246 -0.81 17.87 -13.35
CA THR A 246 -1.81 18.69 -14.08
C THR A 246 -1.14 19.95 -14.63
N ASP A 247 -1.46 20.30 -15.86
CA ASP A 247 -0.96 21.44 -16.67
C ASP A 247 0.53 21.36 -17.03
N LEU A 248 1.28 20.42 -16.46
CA LEU A 248 2.68 20.21 -16.87
C LEU A 248 2.76 19.42 -18.20
N PRO A 249 3.81 19.64 -19.00
CA PRO A 249 3.95 18.94 -20.27
C PRO A 249 4.13 17.44 -20.08
N CYS A 250 3.40 16.66 -20.89
CA CYS A 250 3.58 15.23 -21.01
C CYS A 250 5.03 14.91 -21.45
N PRO A 251 5.73 14.03 -20.74
CA PRO A 251 7.12 13.70 -21.11
C PRO A 251 7.25 13.09 -22.51
N ARG A 252 6.16 12.53 -23.07
CA ARG A 252 6.16 11.85 -24.37
C ARG A 252 5.83 12.78 -25.54
N CYS A 253 4.72 13.55 -25.43
CA CYS A 253 4.20 14.33 -26.56
C CYS A 253 4.12 15.84 -26.30
N LYS A 254 4.49 16.29 -25.10
CA LYS A 254 4.50 17.68 -24.64
C LYS A 254 3.11 18.31 -24.41
N SER A 255 2.01 17.67 -24.82
CA SER A 255 0.65 18.14 -24.48
C SER A 255 0.48 18.22 -22.97
N PRO A 256 -0.33 19.15 -22.45
CA PRO A 256 -0.55 19.28 -21.00
C PRO A 256 -1.18 18.02 -20.42
N ILE A 257 -0.81 17.67 -19.19
CA ILE A 257 -1.47 16.61 -18.42
C ILE A 257 -2.79 17.14 -17.89
N GLU A 258 -3.85 16.40 -18.13
CA GLU A 258 -5.20 16.72 -17.68
C GLU A 258 -5.56 15.97 -16.40
N ARG A 259 -6.49 16.55 -15.64
CA ARG A 259 -7.06 15.94 -14.45
C ARG A 259 -8.55 15.67 -14.65
N LEU A 260 -8.93 14.40 -14.56
CA LEU A 260 -10.31 13.93 -14.62
C LEU A 260 -10.75 13.35 -13.27
N ILE A 261 -12.06 13.04 -13.16
CA ILE A 261 -12.62 12.23 -12.08
C ILE A 261 -13.15 10.93 -12.70
N VAL A 262 -12.56 9.80 -12.32
CA VAL A 262 -12.99 8.48 -12.79
C VAL A 262 -13.21 7.56 -11.59
N GLY A 263 -14.44 7.05 -11.44
CA GLY A 263 -14.81 6.22 -10.29
C GLY A 263 -14.57 6.93 -8.94
N GLN A 264 -14.96 8.20 -8.84
CA GLN A 264 -14.75 9.06 -7.67
C GLN A 264 -13.27 9.27 -7.27
N ARG A 265 -12.35 9.04 -8.20
CA ARG A 265 -10.91 9.22 -7.98
C ARG A 265 -10.33 10.26 -8.94
N SER A 266 -9.55 11.18 -8.39
CA SER A 266 -8.71 12.07 -9.20
C SER A 266 -7.80 11.24 -10.09
N THR A 267 -7.79 11.51 -11.37
CA THR A 267 -7.14 10.75 -12.43
C THR A 267 -6.34 11.71 -13.29
N HIS A 268 -5.06 11.39 -13.52
CA HIS A 268 -4.18 12.23 -14.33
C HIS A 268 -3.84 11.48 -15.62
N ILE A 269 -4.08 12.12 -16.75
CA ILE A 269 -3.87 11.55 -18.09
C ILE A 269 -3.19 12.54 -19.02
N CYS A 270 -2.64 12.01 -20.09
CA CYS A 270 -2.35 12.75 -21.31
C CYS A 270 -3.39 12.33 -22.36
N SER A 271 -4.37 13.17 -22.66
CA SER A 271 -5.45 12.89 -23.64
C SER A 271 -4.92 12.58 -25.03
N ASN A 272 -3.78 13.17 -25.41
CA ASN A 272 -3.13 12.88 -26.68
C ASN A 272 -2.49 11.46 -26.74
N CYS A 273 -1.90 10.98 -25.65
CA CYS A 273 -1.24 9.68 -25.60
C CYS A 273 -2.19 8.52 -25.24
N GLN A 274 -3.28 8.81 -24.55
CA GLN A 274 -4.24 7.84 -24.01
C GLN A 274 -5.61 8.09 -24.64
N LYS A 275 -5.78 7.57 -25.86
CA LYS A 275 -7.08 7.66 -26.57
C LYS A 275 -8.09 6.68 -25.97
N VAL A 276 -9.40 7.02 -26.09
CA VAL A 276 -10.51 6.16 -25.67
C VAL A 276 -10.66 4.99 -26.64
#